data_2a8eda16452fa030ed0050ac640aafba
#
_entry.id   2a8eda16452fa030ed0050ac640aafba
#
_cell.length_a   1.000
_cell.length_b   1.000
_cell.length_c   1.000
_cell.angle_alpha   90.00
_cell.angle_beta   90.00
_cell.angle_gamma   90.00
#
_symmetry.space_group_name_H-M   'P 1'
#
loop_
_entity.id
_entity.type
_entity.pdbx_description
1 polymer ?
#
loop_
_entity_poly.entity_id
_entity_poly.type
_entity_poly.pdbx_seq_one_letter_code
_entity_poly.pdbx_strand_id
1 'polypeptide(L)'
;MRKGFVGSIVTAVIIVICLFVGFSCAKKVPAGYVGIVYSMNGGISDEVLTQGWHIVSPTKEVTLYSIGIEQSYLTAGEDGDSKGDDSFEVPSSDGKGLNVDLTFTYRYDVNQVTDLFTRFKGQSGKEVRDSFIKPNIISWTKEVTAKYPVTDILGDERANLNIAVSDYIRDKFEPYGIIIENVSLIDINADDETRASVQRKVNAQQELELAQIEQKTANVQAQKDKEVALIEAEKEKEVAEINAEKAKIKAEGDAEATKIKAEAEAEANAKIAKSLTPELIEKEKIDKWNGSVPVVDGSSTPIINMNDLTGQAE
;
A
#
# COMPACT_ATOMS: atom_id res chain seq x y z
N MET A 1 68.60 69.05 11.98
CA MET A 1 68.15 67.82 11.27
C MET A 1 67.46 66.77 12.14
N ARG A 2 67.72 66.59 13.45
CA ARG A 2 67.14 65.59 14.31
C ARG A 2 65.62 65.75 14.64
N LYS A 3 65.12 66.99 14.72
CA LYS A 3 63.70 67.23 15.04
C LYS A 3 62.70 66.87 13.92
N GLY A 4 63.10 67.01 12.63
CA GLY A 4 62.24 66.59 11.49
C GLY A 4 62.18 65.09 11.32
N PHE A 5 63.25 64.37 11.62
CA PHE A 5 63.33 62.92 11.53
C PHE A 5 62.46 62.21 12.60
N VAL A 6 62.46 62.75 13.81
CA VAL A 6 61.60 62.27 14.91
C VAL A 6 60.13 62.53 14.58
N GLY A 7 59.78 63.67 13.98
CA GLY A 7 58.40 63.95 13.53
C GLY A 7 57.90 62.95 12.44
N SER A 8 58.78 62.64 11.47
CA SER A 8 58.40 61.68 10.40
C SER A 8 58.22 60.25 10.96
N ILE A 9 58.99 59.82 11.98
CA ILE A 9 58.81 58.54 12.58
C ILE A 9 57.49 58.49 13.38
N VAL A 10 57.19 59.55 14.15
CA VAL A 10 55.96 59.63 14.91
C VAL A 10 54.72 59.61 13.98
N THR A 11 54.77 60.34 12.84
CA THR A 11 53.68 60.30 11.84
C THR A 11 53.52 58.93 11.22
N ALA A 12 54.63 58.28 10.86
CA ALA A 12 54.58 56.90 10.32
C ALA A 12 53.99 55.94 11.30
N VAL A 13 54.34 56.00 12.58
CA VAL A 13 53.78 55.16 13.64
C VAL A 13 52.27 55.41 13.84
N ILE A 14 51.83 56.66 13.78
CA ILE A 14 50.38 57.00 13.88
C ILE A 14 49.64 56.43 12.68
N ILE A 15 50.18 56.54 11.47
CA ILE A 15 49.55 55.97 10.25
C ILE A 15 49.44 54.42 10.40
N VAL A 16 50.47 53.76 10.87
CA VAL A 16 50.47 52.30 11.08
C VAL A 16 49.42 51.90 12.11
N ILE A 17 49.32 52.68 13.23
CA ILE A 17 48.32 52.42 14.26
C ILE A 17 46.90 52.69 13.69
N CYS A 18 46.68 53.74 12.92
CA CYS A 18 45.37 54.03 12.31
C CYS A 18 44.98 52.93 11.28
N LEU A 19 45.90 52.44 10.49
CA LEU A 19 45.68 51.31 9.57
C LEU A 19 45.37 50.01 10.32
N PHE A 20 46.12 49.74 11.40
CA PHE A 20 45.88 48.55 12.25
C PHE A 20 44.51 48.60 12.91
N VAL A 21 44.13 49.74 13.50
CA VAL A 21 42.80 49.97 14.10
C VAL A 21 41.70 49.91 13.03
N GLY A 22 41.91 50.53 11.88
CA GLY A 22 40.97 50.47 10.75
C GLY A 22 40.69 49.05 10.28
N PHE A 23 41.78 48.24 10.16
CA PHE A 23 41.65 46.84 9.78
C PHE A 23 40.97 45.98 10.86
N SER A 24 41.20 46.29 12.16
CA SER A 24 40.56 45.61 13.29
C SER A 24 39.08 45.97 13.41
N CYS A 25 38.64 47.13 12.91
CA CYS A 25 37.22 47.56 12.91
C CYS A 25 36.43 46.90 11.78
N ALA A 26 37.08 46.41 10.73
CA ALA A 26 36.39 45.83 9.59
C ALA A 26 35.99 44.36 9.90
N LYS A 27 34.69 44.14 10.04
CA LYS A 27 34.11 42.78 10.26
C LYS A 27 33.36 42.35 9.00
N LYS A 28 33.63 41.13 8.54
CA LYS A 28 32.98 40.53 7.40
C LYS A 28 31.90 39.56 7.87
N VAL A 29 30.65 39.76 7.46
CA VAL A 29 29.55 38.80 7.62
C VAL A 29 29.43 38.03 6.29
N PRO A 30 29.65 36.71 6.28
CA PRO A 30 29.52 35.90 5.08
C PRO A 30 28.07 35.88 4.55
N ALA A 31 27.91 35.48 3.27
CA ALA A 31 26.59 35.26 2.72
C ALA A 31 25.89 34.09 3.46
N GLY A 32 24.60 34.25 3.74
CA GLY A 32 23.82 33.28 4.51
C GLY A 32 24.00 33.36 6.02
N TYR A 33 24.73 34.36 6.53
CA TYR A 33 24.91 34.64 7.95
C TYR A 33 24.40 36.02 8.32
N VAL A 34 24.07 36.16 9.60
CA VAL A 34 23.82 37.43 10.26
C VAL A 34 24.75 37.58 11.47
N GLY A 35 25.13 38.83 11.77
CA GLY A 35 25.99 39.16 12.88
C GLY A 35 25.23 39.87 13.97
N ILE A 36 25.29 39.37 15.20
CA ILE A 36 24.79 40.08 16.39
C ILE A 36 25.95 40.84 17.03
N VAL A 37 25.73 42.10 17.28
CA VAL A 37 26.73 42.96 17.87
C VAL A 37 26.45 43.10 19.37
N TYR A 38 27.41 42.68 20.17
CA TYR A 38 27.41 42.80 21.62
C TYR A 38 28.51 43.75 22.10
N SER A 39 28.20 44.59 23.09
CA SER A 39 29.12 45.53 23.70
C SER A 39 28.97 45.47 25.20
N MET A 40 30.08 45.42 25.93
CA MET A 40 30.06 45.45 27.41
C MET A 40 29.42 46.69 28.01
N ASN A 41 29.49 47.85 27.29
CA ASN A 41 28.98 49.13 27.78
C ASN A 41 27.57 49.49 27.28
N GLY A 42 27.10 48.82 26.20
CA GLY A 42 25.84 49.15 25.55
C GLY A 42 24.89 47.92 25.35
N GLY A 43 25.30 46.76 25.80
CA GLY A 43 24.52 45.56 25.65
C GLY A 43 24.44 45.03 24.17
N ILE A 44 23.37 44.39 23.83
CA ILE A 44 23.10 43.86 22.51
C ILE A 44 22.54 45.02 21.64
N SER A 45 23.04 45.12 20.42
CA SER A 45 22.48 46.09 19.44
C SER A 45 21.16 45.55 18.89
N ASP A 46 20.15 46.41 18.79
CA ASP A 46 18.86 46.07 18.16
C ASP A 46 18.98 45.79 16.67
N GLU A 47 20.05 46.29 16.03
CA GLU A 47 20.30 46.12 14.60
C GLU A 47 21.22 44.92 14.36
N VAL A 48 20.71 43.97 13.60
CA VAL A 48 21.44 42.77 13.18
C VAL A 48 22.25 43.08 11.92
N LEU A 49 23.56 42.79 11.91
CA LEU A 49 24.41 42.99 10.75
C LEU A 49 24.06 41.97 9.68
N THR A 50 23.65 42.49 8.52
CA THR A 50 23.41 41.68 7.32
C THR A 50 24.73 41.29 6.64
N GLN A 51 24.64 40.42 5.62
CA GLN A 51 25.82 40.01 4.84
C GLN A 51 26.57 41.24 4.26
N GLY A 52 27.89 41.18 4.32
CA GLY A 52 28.75 42.23 3.80
C GLY A 52 29.89 42.64 4.74
N TRP A 53 30.53 43.78 4.43
CA TRP A 53 31.55 44.39 5.27
C TRP A 53 30.92 45.48 6.16
N HIS A 54 31.17 45.41 7.46
CA HIS A 54 30.70 46.36 8.43
C HIS A 54 31.87 46.94 9.23
N ILE A 55 31.79 48.22 9.55
CA ILE A 55 32.73 48.88 10.44
C ILE A 55 32.16 48.84 11.86
N VAL A 56 32.77 48.04 12.69
CA VAL A 56 32.34 47.79 14.07
C VAL A 56 33.48 48.23 15.02
N SER A 57 33.15 48.94 16.09
CA SER A 57 34.16 49.36 17.08
C SER A 57 34.94 48.14 17.59
N PRO A 58 36.25 48.26 17.83
CA PRO A 58 37.08 47.15 18.36
C PRO A 58 36.61 46.64 19.73
N THR A 59 35.84 47.42 20.45
CA THR A 59 35.26 47.05 21.75
C THR A 59 33.96 46.26 21.68
N LYS A 60 33.46 46.06 20.48
CA LYS A 60 32.24 45.29 20.19
C LYS A 60 32.57 43.96 19.59
N GLU A 61 31.88 42.93 20.03
CA GLU A 61 31.98 41.58 19.53
C GLU A 61 30.85 41.30 18.52
N VAL A 62 31.18 40.57 17.45
CA VAL A 62 30.19 40.19 16.43
C VAL A 62 30.13 38.65 16.43
N THR A 63 28.97 38.14 16.82
CA THR A 63 28.69 36.71 16.83
C THR A 63 27.85 36.35 15.63
N LEU A 64 28.24 35.31 14.89
CA LEU A 64 27.60 34.88 13.65
C LEU A 64 26.58 33.76 13.88
N TYR A 65 25.43 33.93 13.21
CA TYR A 65 24.40 32.90 13.12
C TYR A 65 24.05 32.64 11.65
N SER A 66 23.89 31.37 11.29
CA SER A 66 23.50 30.98 9.95
C SER A 66 21.99 31.15 9.75
N ILE A 67 21.61 31.98 8.79
CA ILE A 67 20.24 32.08 8.29
C ILE A 67 20.04 31.26 7.01
N GLY A 68 21.15 30.81 6.42
CA GLY A 68 21.14 29.80 5.37
C GLY A 68 21.03 28.38 5.94
N ILE A 69 20.62 27.45 5.12
CA ILE A 69 20.50 26.04 5.52
C ILE A 69 21.92 25.48 5.79
N GLU A 70 22.12 25.01 7.01
CA GLU A 70 23.31 24.24 7.40
C GLU A 70 22.93 22.78 7.60
N GLN A 71 23.81 21.89 7.18
CA GLN A 71 23.68 20.46 7.41
C GLN A 71 24.67 20.03 8.51
N SER A 72 24.23 19.14 9.37
CA SER A 72 25.02 18.57 10.44
C SER A 72 24.75 17.06 10.52
N TYR A 73 25.77 16.33 10.96
CA TYR A 73 25.81 14.89 10.95
C TYR A 73 26.05 14.34 12.34
N LEU A 74 25.32 13.29 12.68
CA LEU A 74 25.49 12.44 13.86
C LEU A 74 25.71 11.02 13.34
N THR A 75 26.90 10.74 12.83
CA THR A 75 27.24 9.49 12.14
C THR A 75 28.52 8.88 12.70
N ALA A 76 28.67 7.58 12.52
CA ALA A 76 29.92 6.90 12.78
C ALA A 76 30.96 7.22 11.68
N GLY A 77 32.20 7.49 12.07
CA GLY A 77 33.31 7.61 11.16
C GLY A 77 33.67 9.03 10.71
N GLU A 78 34.45 9.13 9.61
CA GLU A 78 35.04 10.39 9.13
C GLU A 78 34.06 11.32 8.43
N ASP A 79 32.86 10.85 8.11
CA ASP A 79 31.81 11.62 7.42
C ASP A 79 31.00 12.51 8.36
N GLY A 80 31.28 12.45 9.68
CA GLY A 80 30.62 13.25 10.72
C GLY A 80 31.16 14.67 10.83
N ASP A 81 30.48 15.51 11.64
CA ASP A 81 30.94 16.85 12.01
C ASP A 81 32.16 16.80 12.94
N SER A 82 32.36 15.71 13.63
CA SER A 82 33.51 15.45 14.51
C SER A 82 34.42 14.39 13.87
N LYS A 83 35.66 14.33 14.39
CA LYS A 83 36.63 13.28 14.00
C LYS A 83 36.39 11.94 14.70
N GLY A 84 35.28 11.79 15.39
CA GLY A 84 34.95 10.62 16.20
C GLY A 84 33.63 9.99 15.75
N ASP A 85 33.23 8.96 16.46
CA ASP A 85 31.91 8.33 16.30
C ASP A 85 30.85 9.19 17.00
N ASP A 86 30.01 9.87 16.23
CA ASP A 86 28.87 10.67 16.69
C ASP A 86 27.54 9.88 16.57
N SER A 87 27.57 8.62 16.12
CA SER A 87 26.40 7.75 16.13
C SER A 87 25.90 7.52 17.57
N PHE A 88 24.64 7.21 17.73
CA PHE A 88 24.06 7.05 19.04
C PHE A 88 23.05 5.91 19.12
N GLU A 89 22.97 5.30 20.28
CA GLU A 89 22.02 4.23 20.54
C GLU A 89 20.64 4.79 20.88
N VAL A 90 19.60 4.24 20.24
CA VAL A 90 18.18 4.53 20.51
C VAL A 90 17.46 3.27 20.99
N PRO A 91 16.55 3.40 21.96
CA PRO A 91 15.72 2.29 22.40
C PRO A 91 14.53 2.10 21.48
N SER A 92 14.09 0.85 21.32
CA SER A 92 12.80 0.49 20.74
C SER A 92 11.76 0.20 21.84
N SER A 93 10.46 0.13 21.48
CA SER A 93 9.39 -0.15 22.45
C SER A 93 9.46 -1.57 23.04
N ASP A 94 10.10 -2.50 22.36
CA ASP A 94 10.37 -3.87 22.82
C ASP A 94 11.71 -4.02 23.56
N GLY A 95 12.32 -2.89 23.96
CA GLY A 95 13.49 -2.85 24.85
C GLY A 95 14.81 -3.25 24.17
N LYS A 96 14.89 -3.19 22.85
CA LYS A 96 16.11 -3.42 22.08
C LYS A 96 16.82 -2.10 21.80
N GLY A 97 18.15 -2.08 21.89
CA GLY A 97 19.00 -0.97 21.50
C GLY A 97 19.35 -1.06 20.02
N LEU A 98 19.31 0.08 19.33
CA LEU A 98 19.68 0.21 17.93
C LEU A 98 20.66 1.36 17.78
N ASN A 99 21.78 1.14 17.12
CA ASN A 99 22.71 2.23 16.81
C ASN A 99 22.24 2.95 15.54
N VAL A 100 22.18 4.29 15.60
CA VAL A 100 21.57 5.13 14.58
C VAL A 100 22.52 6.21 14.12
N ASP A 101 22.62 6.36 12.80
CA ASP A 101 23.20 7.49 12.13
C ASP A 101 22.11 8.45 11.70
N LEU A 102 22.27 9.73 12.03
CA LEU A 102 21.29 10.77 11.76
C LEU A 102 21.94 11.98 11.10
N THR A 103 21.25 12.55 10.13
CA THR A 103 21.57 13.86 9.58
C THR A 103 20.41 14.82 9.80
N PHE A 104 20.73 16.08 9.99
CA PHE A 104 19.72 17.11 10.09
C PHE A 104 20.17 18.40 9.41
N THR A 105 19.21 19.14 8.90
CA THR A 105 19.41 20.45 8.30
C THR A 105 18.64 21.48 9.12
N TYR A 106 19.29 22.59 9.40
CA TYR A 106 18.75 23.62 10.27
C TYR A 106 19.19 25.01 9.82
N ARG A 107 18.50 26.02 10.29
CA ARG A 107 18.87 27.44 10.20
C ARG A 107 18.30 28.20 11.39
N TYR A 108 18.84 29.38 11.63
CA TYR A 108 18.31 30.27 12.66
C TYR A 108 17.31 31.26 12.06
N ASP A 109 16.24 31.55 12.82
CA ASP A 109 15.27 32.57 12.42
C ASP A 109 15.86 33.96 12.66
N VAL A 110 16.00 34.75 11.61
CA VAL A 110 16.55 36.10 11.63
C VAL A 110 15.80 37.00 12.60
N ASN A 111 14.50 36.78 12.77
CA ASN A 111 13.66 37.61 13.66
C ASN A 111 13.84 37.30 15.15
N GLN A 112 14.31 36.07 15.46
CA GLN A 112 14.47 35.58 16.83
C GLN A 112 15.94 35.42 17.25
N VAL A 113 16.88 35.70 16.33
CA VAL A 113 18.30 35.47 16.57
C VAL A 113 18.86 36.31 17.72
N THR A 114 18.33 37.49 17.98
CA THR A 114 18.73 38.36 19.11
C THR A 114 18.29 37.77 20.46
N ASP A 115 17.06 37.25 20.52
CA ASP A 115 16.56 36.55 21.70
C ASP A 115 17.31 35.25 21.93
N LEU A 116 17.62 34.52 20.87
CA LEU A 116 18.42 33.29 20.91
C LEU A 116 19.82 33.59 21.47
N PHE A 117 20.50 34.65 20.97
CA PHE A 117 21.79 35.09 21.49
C PHE A 117 21.76 35.34 23.03
N THR A 118 20.68 35.97 23.48
CA THR A 118 20.49 36.26 24.94
C THR A 118 20.27 34.95 25.70
N ARG A 119 19.41 34.08 25.24
CA ARG A 119 19.09 32.79 25.87
C ARG A 119 20.31 31.90 25.98
N PHE A 120 21.15 31.89 24.95
CA PHE A 120 22.39 31.07 24.91
C PHE A 120 23.64 31.81 25.34
N LYS A 121 23.49 32.91 26.11
CA LYS A 121 24.60 33.64 26.76
C LYS A 121 25.70 34.07 25.80
N GLY A 122 25.36 34.48 24.59
CA GLY A 122 26.32 34.96 23.60
C GLY A 122 27.07 33.88 22.83
N GLN A 123 26.70 32.62 22.96
CA GLN A 123 27.27 31.54 22.15
C GLN A 123 27.04 31.78 20.67
N SER A 124 28.03 31.43 19.86
CA SER A 124 27.88 31.44 18.38
C SER A 124 26.89 30.36 17.92
N GLY A 125 26.35 30.52 16.69
CA GLY A 125 25.45 29.54 16.13
C GLY A 125 26.05 28.13 16.10
N LYS A 126 27.36 27.99 15.84
CA LYS A 126 28.06 26.72 15.88
C LYS A 126 28.10 26.12 17.29
N GLU A 127 28.37 26.94 18.29
CA GLU A 127 28.41 26.48 19.69
C GLU A 127 27.00 26.06 20.17
N VAL A 128 25.97 26.80 19.77
CA VAL A 128 24.56 26.44 20.05
C VAL A 128 24.21 25.12 19.38
N ARG A 129 24.65 24.88 18.15
CA ARG A 129 24.47 23.59 17.48
C ARG A 129 25.06 22.46 18.32
N ASP A 130 26.32 22.59 18.74
CA ASP A 130 27.07 21.52 19.39
C ASP A 130 26.61 21.30 20.84
N SER A 131 26.28 22.39 21.58
CA SER A 131 25.90 22.32 22.99
C SER A 131 24.40 22.09 23.24
N PHE A 132 23.53 22.45 22.30
CA PHE A 132 22.08 22.40 22.49
C PHE A 132 21.37 21.61 21.42
N ILE A 133 21.60 21.89 20.11
CA ILE A 133 20.83 21.24 19.05
C ILE A 133 21.14 19.74 19.01
N LYS A 134 22.41 19.35 18.88
CA LYS A 134 22.80 17.94 18.77
C LYS A 134 22.32 17.09 19.96
N PRO A 135 22.57 17.47 21.24
CA PRO A 135 22.11 16.67 22.37
C PRO A 135 20.60 16.52 22.47
N ASN A 136 19.85 17.58 22.11
CA ASN A 136 18.39 17.51 22.13
C ASN A 136 17.84 16.65 20.98
N ILE A 137 18.42 16.72 19.77
CA ILE A 137 18.06 15.81 18.68
C ILE A 137 18.24 14.37 19.11
N ILE A 138 19.36 14.00 19.71
CA ILE A 138 19.62 12.67 20.23
C ILE A 138 18.55 12.27 21.25
N SER A 139 18.27 13.14 22.23
CA SER A 139 17.30 12.87 23.30
C SER A 139 15.89 12.68 22.75
N TRP A 140 15.43 13.56 21.87
CA TRP A 140 14.09 13.52 21.31
C TRP A 140 13.91 12.41 20.29
N THR A 141 14.95 12.06 19.54
CA THR A 141 14.95 10.85 18.70
C THR A 141 14.72 9.61 19.55
N LYS A 142 15.42 9.47 20.68
CA LYS A 142 15.21 8.35 21.62
C LYS A 142 13.79 8.30 22.17
N GLU A 143 13.19 9.45 22.44
CA GLU A 143 11.80 9.53 22.94
C GLU A 143 10.78 9.06 21.90
N VAL A 144 11.02 9.38 20.62
CA VAL A 144 10.14 8.95 19.53
C VAL A 144 10.33 7.47 19.22
N THR A 145 11.59 7.01 19.06
CA THR A 145 11.89 5.61 18.72
C THR A 145 11.42 4.63 19.79
N ALA A 146 11.42 5.02 21.07
CA ALA A 146 10.89 4.21 22.16
C ALA A 146 9.40 3.84 22.03
N LYS A 147 8.66 4.46 21.11
CA LYS A 147 7.24 4.16 20.82
C LYS A 147 7.07 3.12 19.73
N TYR A 148 8.12 2.81 18.97
CA TYR A 148 8.10 1.92 17.83
C TYR A 148 8.80 0.59 18.14
N PRO A 149 8.24 -0.56 17.76
CA PRO A 149 8.93 -1.83 17.88
C PRO A 149 10.09 -1.93 16.87
N VAL A 150 11.08 -2.75 17.19
CA VAL A 150 12.26 -2.89 16.34
C VAL A 150 11.92 -3.34 14.90
N THR A 151 10.86 -4.12 14.73
CA THR A 151 10.38 -4.56 13.41
C THR A 151 9.95 -3.40 12.52
N ASP A 152 9.31 -2.38 13.09
CA ASP A 152 8.81 -1.22 12.39
C ASP A 152 9.95 -0.23 12.08
N ILE A 153 10.89 -0.10 13.02
CA ILE A 153 12.09 0.75 12.86
C ILE A 153 12.98 0.24 11.72
N LEU A 154 13.16 -1.09 11.62
CA LEU A 154 13.99 -1.72 10.58
C LEU A 154 13.22 -2.07 9.29
N GLY A 155 11.88 -2.05 9.34
CA GLY A 155 10.99 -2.48 8.27
C GLY A 155 10.31 -1.35 7.51
N ASP A 156 9.10 -1.63 7.05
CA ASP A 156 8.32 -0.78 6.13
C ASP A 156 7.86 0.53 6.78
N GLU A 157 7.71 0.58 8.11
CA GLU A 157 7.29 1.78 8.84
C GLU A 157 8.42 2.80 9.07
N ARG A 158 9.64 2.53 8.60
CA ARG A 158 10.80 3.42 8.73
C ARG A 158 10.53 4.83 8.17
N ALA A 159 9.78 4.93 7.07
CA ALA A 159 9.42 6.21 6.48
C ALA A 159 8.52 7.04 7.44
N ASN A 160 7.54 6.39 8.05
CA ASN A 160 6.64 7.01 9.02
C ASN A 160 7.39 7.41 10.31
N LEU A 161 8.33 6.59 10.75
CA LEU A 161 9.23 6.93 11.86
C LEU A 161 10.04 8.20 11.55
N ASN A 162 10.66 8.30 10.36
CA ASN A 162 11.41 9.50 9.96
C ASN A 162 10.55 10.77 10.00
N ILE A 163 9.32 10.68 9.50
CA ILE A 163 8.37 11.80 9.54
C ILE A 163 8.05 12.16 11.00
N ALA A 164 7.72 11.18 11.83
CA ALA A 164 7.38 11.41 13.23
C ALA A 164 8.54 12.03 14.02
N VAL A 165 9.78 11.58 13.77
CA VAL A 165 11.00 12.14 14.39
C VAL A 165 11.21 13.58 13.90
N SER A 166 11.10 13.83 12.60
CA SER A 166 11.30 15.15 12.00
C SER A 166 10.29 16.17 12.53
N ASP A 167 9.01 15.82 12.54
CA ASP A 167 7.94 16.70 13.01
C ASP A 167 8.07 16.98 14.51
N TYR A 168 8.33 15.95 15.31
CA TYR A 168 8.53 16.11 16.76
C TYR A 168 9.70 17.04 17.08
N ILE A 169 10.83 16.87 16.39
CA ILE A 169 12.03 17.69 16.59
C ILE A 169 11.78 19.13 16.14
N ARG A 170 11.10 19.33 15.00
CA ARG A 170 10.74 20.64 14.46
C ARG A 170 9.90 21.44 15.48
N ASP A 171 8.82 20.83 15.98
CA ASP A 171 7.92 21.48 16.95
C ASP A 171 8.64 21.87 18.26
N LYS A 172 9.61 21.05 18.68
CA LYS A 172 10.40 21.31 19.90
C LYS A 172 11.40 22.46 19.74
N PHE A 173 11.96 22.66 18.55
CA PHE A 173 12.93 23.72 18.31
C PHE A 173 12.31 25.07 17.91
N GLU A 174 11.10 25.07 17.36
CA GLU A 174 10.41 26.29 16.93
C GLU A 174 10.38 27.41 18.01
N PRO A 175 10.07 27.13 19.30
CA PRO A 175 10.05 28.15 20.37
C PRO A 175 11.40 28.80 20.69
N TYR A 176 12.48 28.19 20.18
CA TYR A 176 13.84 28.71 20.37
C TYR A 176 14.36 29.54 19.19
N GLY A 177 13.56 29.69 18.13
CA GLY A 177 13.99 30.36 16.90
C GLY A 177 15.00 29.54 16.09
N ILE A 178 14.97 28.22 16.25
CA ILE A 178 15.75 27.24 15.48
C ILE A 178 14.80 26.51 14.54
N ILE A 179 14.99 26.71 13.25
CA ILE A 179 14.15 26.12 12.21
C ILE A 179 14.84 24.85 11.73
N ILE A 180 14.25 23.72 11.99
CA ILE A 180 14.69 22.42 11.49
C ILE A 180 13.97 22.17 10.17
N GLU A 181 14.71 22.09 9.08
CA GLU A 181 14.16 21.86 7.73
C GLU A 181 13.94 20.37 7.48
N ASN A 182 14.91 19.55 7.86
CA ASN A 182 14.83 18.11 7.68
C ASN A 182 15.62 17.37 8.77
N VAL A 183 15.10 16.21 9.19
CA VAL A 183 15.82 15.23 10.01
C VAL A 183 15.65 13.88 9.35
N SER A 184 16.74 13.16 9.16
CA SER A 184 16.73 11.85 8.52
C SER A 184 17.63 10.86 9.25
N LEU A 185 17.07 9.70 9.54
CA LEU A 185 17.81 8.53 9.99
C LEU A 185 18.45 7.87 8.77
N ILE A 186 19.78 7.98 8.64
CA ILE A 186 20.53 7.50 7.47
C ILE A 186 20.71 6.00 7.55
N ASP A 187 21.24 5.53 8.68
CA ASP A 187 21.49 4.12 8.94
C ASP A 187 20.98 3.72 10.32
N ILE A 188 20.51 2.49 10.42
CA ILE A 188 20.01 1.93 11.67
C ILE A 188 20.58 0.53 11.80
N ASN A 189 21.53 0.39 12.71
CA ASN A 189 22.25 -0.84 12.94
C ASN A 189 21.74 -1.54 14.20
N ALA A 190 21.31 -2.78 14.04
CA ALA A 190 20.98 -3.69 15.13
C ALA A 190 22.13 -4.66 15.36
N ASP A 191 22.30 -5.12 16.57
CA ASP A 191 23.20 -6.24 16.88
C ASP A 191 22.72 -7.53 16.20
N ASP A 192 23.61 -8.49 16.03
CA ASP A 192 23.32 -9.74 15.30
C ASP A 192 22.19 -10.55 15.97
N GLU A 193 22.09 -10.52 17.30
CA GLU A 193 21.03 -11.21 18.04
C GLU A 193 19.65 -10.57 17.77
N THR A 194 19.59 -9.24 17.81
CA THR A 194 18.37 -8.48 17.51
C THR A 194 17.95 -8.68 16.06
N ARG A 195 18.90 -8.62 15.12
CA ARG A 195 18.64 -8.88 13.69
C ARG A 195 18.08 -10.28 13.46
N ALA A 196 18.70 -11.31 14.07
CA ALA A 196 18.20 -12.69 14.00
C ALA A 196 16.82 -12.85 14.65
N SER A 197 16.54 -12.13 15.72
CA SER A 197 15.23 -12.14 16.40
C SER A 197 14.14 -11.50 15.54
N VAL A 198 14.44 -10.37 14.92
CA VAL A 198 13.54 -9.68 13.96
C VAL A 198 13.23 -10.60 12.78
N GLN A 199 14.27 -11.21 12.17
CA GLN A 199 14.08 -12.13 11.05
C GLN A 199 13.16 -13.30 11.40
N ARG A 200 13.35 -13.91 12.59
CA ARG A 200 12.46 -14.98 13.06
C ARG A 200 11.02 -14.51 13.23
N LYS A 201 10.81 -13.32 13.78
CA LYS A 201 9.46 -12.74 13.96
C LYS A 201 8.79 -12.46 12.61
N VAL A 202 9.53 -11.88 11.65
CA VAL A 202 9.03 -11.62 10.29
C VAL A 202 8.66 -12.93 9.58
N ASN A 203 9.54 -13.94 9.65
CA ASN A 203 9.26 -15.25 9.04
C ASN A 203 8.00 -15.89 9.65
N ALA A 204 7.87 -15.89 10.98
CA ALA A 204 6.68 -16.43 11.66
C ALA A 204 5.40 -15.66 11.28
N GLN A 205 5.49 -14.37 11.09
CA GLN A 205 4.35 -13.54 10.66
C GLN A 205 3.95 -13.83 9.21
N GLN A 206 4.94 -14.01 8.33
CA GLN A 206 4.70 -14.42 6.95
C GLN A 206 4.08 -15.83 6.85
N GLU A 207 4.55 -16.79 7.66
CA GLU A 207 3.95 -18.13 7.74
C GLU A 207 2.49 -18.08 8.20
N LEU A 208 2.19 -17.25 9.21
CA LEU A 208 0.82 -17.05 9.68
C LEU A 208 -0.08 -16.44 8.58
N GLU A 209 0.43 -15.44 7.86
CA GLU A 209 -0.30 -14.79 6.78
C GLU A 209 -0.56 -15.76 5.61
N LEU A 210 0.45 -16.54 5.22
CA LEU A 210 0.29 -17.59 4.22
C LEU A 210 -0.76 -18.63 4.63
N ALA A 211 -0.73 -19.10 5.89
CA ALA A 211 -1.73 -20.04 6.40
C ALA A 211 -3.16 -19.44 6.37
N GLN A 212 -3.30 -18.14 6.70
CA GLN A 212 -4.59 -17.45 6.60
C GLN A 212 -5.08 -17.31 5.14
N ILE A 213 -4.18 -17.03 4.21
CA ILE A 213 -4.49 -16.95 2.78
C ILE A 213 -4.90 -18.33 2.26
N GLU A 214 -4.18 -19.38 2.62
CA GLU A 214 -4.51 -20.77 2.25
C GLU A 214 -5.89 -21.16 2.79
N GLN A 215 -6.18 -20.86 4.06
CA GLN A 215 -7.49 -21.13 4.66
C GLN A 215 -8.61 -20.37 3.95
N LYS A 216 -8.40 -19.08 3.63
CA LYS A 216 -9.39 -18.28 2.86
C LYS A 216 -9.59 -18.89 1.46
N THR A 217 -8.52 -19.26 0.81
CA THR A 217 -8.58 -19.86 -0.54
C THR A 217 -9.32 -21.18 -0.52
N ALA A 218 -9.05 -22.04 0.47
CA ALA A 218 -9.77 -23.31 0.65
C ALA A 218 -11.27 -23.10 0.90
N ASN A 219 -11.63 -22.12 1.74
CA ASN A 219 -13.02 -21.76 2.00
C ASN A 219 -13.73 -21.25 0.74
N VAL A 220 -13.08 -20.38 -0.03
CA VAL A 220 -13.64 -19.87 -1.30
C VAL A 220 -13.79 -21.00 -2.31
N GLN A 221 -12.83 -21.92 -2.39
CA GLN A 221 -12.92 -23.07 -3.27
C GLN A 221 -14.07 -23.99 -2.87
N ALA A 222 -14.22 -24.31 -1.58
CA ALA A 222 -15.32 -25.12 -1.07
C ALA A 222 -16.70 -24.48 -1.32
N GLN A 223 -16.79 -23.14 -1.22
CA GLN A 223 -18.02 -22.43 -1.58
C GLN A 223 -18.33 -22.50 -3.08
N LYS A 224 -17.31 -22.33 -3.93
CA LYS A 224 -17.48 -22.48 -5.39
C LYS A 224 -17.91 -23.91 -5.77
N ASP A 225 -17.27 -24.91 -5.19
CA ASP A 225 -17.62 -26.32 -5.46
C ASP A 225 -19.06 -26.63 -5.04
N LYS A 226 -19.49 -26.09 -3.90
CA LYS A 226 -20.89 -26.18 -3.45
C LYS A 226 -21.86 -25.47 -4.38
N GLU A 227 -21.52 -24.28 -4.85
CA GLU A 227 -22.33 -23.50 -5.78
C GLU A 227 -22.45 -24.20 -7.15
N VAL A 228 -21.33 -24.71 -7.67
CA VAL A 228 -21.30 -25.50 -8.90
C VAL A 228 -22.19 -26.75 -8.77
N ALA A 229 -22.06 -27.49 -7.65
CA ALA A 229 -22.89 -28.68 -7.42
C ALA A 229 -24.39 -28.33 -7.33
N LEU A 230 -24.75 -27.19 -6.73
CA LEU A 230 -26.16 -26.73 -6.69
C LEU A 230 -26.67 -26.39 -8.09
N ILE A 231 -25.88 -25.68 -8.90
CA ILE A 231 -26.23 -25.30 -10.28
C ILE A 231 -26.38 -26.56 -11.14
N GLU A 232 -25.48 -27.55 -10.99
CA GLU A 232 -25.57 -28.80 -11.72
C GLU A 232 -26.85 -29.59 -11.34
N ALA A 233 -27.15 -29.69 -10.05
CA ALA A 233 -28.36 -30.35 -9.56
C ALA A 233 -29.64 -29.66 -10.05
N GLU A 234 -29.65 -28.31 -10.06
CA GLU A 234 -30.78 -27.55 -10.58
C GLU A 234 -30.96 -27.73 -12.09
N LYS A 235 -29.86 -27.74 -12.84
CA LYS A 235 -29.87 -28.04 -14.28
C LYS A 235 -30.35 -29.45 -14.59
N GLU A 236 -29.88 -30.46 -13.82
CA GLU A 236 -30.38 -31.84 -14.00
C GLU A 236 -31.89 -31.93 -13.72
N LYS A 237 -32.37 -31.28 -12.69
CA LYS A 237 -33.80 -31.18 -12.39
C LYS A 237 -34.60 -30.53 -13.53
N GLU A 238 -34.14 -29.40 -14.02
CA GLU A 238 -34.78 -28.70 -15.16
C GLU A 238 -34.80 -29.56 -16.41
N VAL A 239 -33.69 -30.24 -16.73
CA VAL A 239 -33.63 -31.16 -17.88
C VAL A 239 -34.59 -32.34 -17.69
N ALA A 240 -34.73 -32.89 -16.48
CA ALA A 240 -35.66 -33.96 -16.19
C ALA A 240 -37.12 -33.49 -16.34
N GLU A 241 -37.47 -32.30 -15.87
CA GLU A 241 -38.79 -31.68 -16.01
C GLU A 241 -39.12 -31.45 -17.52
N ILE A 242 -38.17 -30.91 -18.27
CA ILE A 242 -38.34 -30.69 -19.72
C ILE A 242 -38.52 -32.02 -20.45
N ASN A 243 -37.79 -33.06 -20.10
CA ASN A 243 -37.91 -34.38 -20.71
C ASN A 243 -39.28 -35.05 -20.38
N ALA A 244 -39.72 -34.90 -19.12
CA ALA A 244 -41.06 -35.38 -18.71
C ALA A 244 -42.18 -34.64 -19.47
N GLU A 245 -42.09 -33.33 -19.61
CA GLU A 245 -43.05 -32.55 -20.38
C GLU A 245 -43.05 -32.90 -21.89
N LYS A 246 -41.85 -33.10 -22.48
CA LYS A 246 -41.75 -33.60 -23.88
C LYS A 246 -42.38 -34.98 -24.05
N ALA A 247 -42.17 -35.89 -23.07
CA ALA A 247 -42.76 -37.22 -23.12
C ALA A 247 -44.31 -37.15 -23.06
N LYS A 248 -44.83 -36.28 -22.19
CA LYS A 248 -46.27 -36.03 -22.08
C LYS A 248 -46.86 -35.46 -23.36
N ILE A 249 -46.27 -34.39 -23.93
CA ILE A 249 -46.70 -33.77 -25.18
C ILE A 249 -46.67 -34.83 -26.34
N LYS A 250 -45.63 -35.65 -26.39
CA LYS A 250 -45.55 -36.72 -27.38
C LYS A 250 -46.64 -37.76 -27.18
N ALA A 251 -46.90 -38.21 -25.98
CA ALA A 251 -47.95 -39.18 -25.71
C ALA A 251 -49.35 -38.62 -26.02
N GLU A 252 -49.62 -37.35 -25.73
CA GLU A 252 -50.86 -36.65 -26.10
C GLU A 252 -51.00 -36.54 -27.64
N GLY A 253 -49.87 -36.16 -28.31
CA GLY A 253 -49.85 -36.12 -29.79
C GLY A 253 -50.08 -37.47 -30.46
N ASP A 254 -49.46 -38.53 -29.94
CA ASP A 254 -49.66 -39.90 -30.42
C ASP A 254 -51.09 -40.41 -30.17
N ALA A 255 -51.69 -40.10 -29.05
CA ALA A 255 -53.08 -40.42 -28.71
C ALA A 255 -54.07 -39.67 -29.65
N GLU A 256 -53.85 -38.37 -29.87
CA GLU A 256 -54.68 -37.57 -30.77
C GLU A 256 -54.55 -38.05 -32.24
N ALA A 257 -53.30 -38.37 -32.65
CA ALA A 257 -53.06 -38.92 -33.99
C ALA A 257 -53.79 -40.28 -34.17
N THR A 258 -53.80 -41.15 -33.15
CA THR A 258 -54.50 -42.40 -33.15
C THR A 258 -56.01 -42.23 -33.20
N LYS A 259 -56.56 -41.27 -32.48
CA LYS A 259 -57.95 -40.93 -32.46
C LYS A 259 -58.40 -40.40 -33.83
N ILE A 260 -57.65 -39.47 -34.43
CA ILE A 260 -57.92 -38.92 -35.78
C ILE A 260 -57.94 -40.05 -36.85
N LYS A 261 -56.94 -40.97 -36.73
CA LYS A 261 -56.93 -42.15 -37.67
C LYS A 261 -58.13 -43.01 -37.45
N ALA A 262 -58.50 -43.34 -36.22
CA ALA A 262 -59.68 -44.18 -35.95
C ALA A 262 -61.00 -43.50 -36.42
N GLU A 263 -61.15 -42.20 -36.26
CA GLU A 263 -62.28 -41.43 -36.72
C GLU A 263 -62.36 -41.41 -38.29
N ALA A 264 -61.19 -41.19 -38.92
CA ALA A 264 -61.10 -41.20 -40.38
C ALA A 264 -61.41 -42.58 -40.97
N GLU A 265 -60.90 -43.64 -40.33
CA GLU A 265 -61.24 -45.05 -40.75
C GLU A 265 -62.72 -45.36 -40.50
N ALA A 266 -63.29 -44.93 -39.38
CA ALA A 266 -64.71 -45.14 -39.11
C ALA A 266 -65.58 -44.39 -40.13
N GLU A 267 -65.23 -43.14 -40.49
CA GLU A 267 -65.91 -42.36 -41.49
C GLU A 267 -65.77 -43.01 -42.89
N ALA A 268 -64.56 -43.46 -43.24
CA ALA A 268 -64.30 -44.17 -44.48
C ALA A 268 -65.14 -45.47 -44.56
N ASN A 269 -65.15 -46.28 -43.50
CA ASN A 269 -65.90 -47.50 -43.41
C ASN A 269 -67.42 -47.23 -43.45
N ALA A 270 -67.92 -46.17 -42.85
CA ALA A 270 -69.31 -45.77 -42.92
C ALA A 270 -69.69 -45.33 -44.32
N LYS A 271 -68.86 -44.66 -45.10
CA LYS A 271 -69.02 -44.30 -46.49
C LYS A 271 -69.04 -45.53 -47.40
N ILE A 272 -68.06 -46.46 -47.12
CA ILE A 272 -68.05 -47.76 -47.88
C ILE A 272 -69.28 -48.57 -47.57
N ALA A 273 -69.70 -48.71 -46.33
CA ALA A 273 -70.92 -49.43 -45.98
C ALA A 273 -72.21 -48.87 -46.60
N LYS A 274 -72.30 -47.52 -46.80
CA LYS A 274 -73.40 -46.88 -47.49
C LYS A 274 -73.37 -47.10 -49.03
N SER A 275 -72.21 -47.31 -49.60
CA SER A 275 -72.00 -47.57 -51.03
C SER A 275 -72.09 -49.01 -51.47
N LEU A 276 -72.03 -49.93 -50.45
CA LEU A 276 -72.13 -51.37 -50.71
C LEU A 276 -73.60 -51.76 -50.92
N THR A 277 -73.98 -51.86 -52.20
CA THR A 277 -75.24 -52.48 -52.52
C THR A 277 -75.06 -54.00 -52.66
N PRO A 278 -76.09 -54.84 -52.43
CA PRO A 278 -76.05 -56.30 -52.65
C PRO A 278 -75.40 -56.75 -53.90
N GLU A 279 -75.70 -56.04 -55.02
CA GLU A 279 -75.16 -56.33 -56.38
C GLU A 279 -73.62 -56.03 -56.43
N LEU A 280 -73.14 -55.01 -55.76
CA LEU A 280 -71.72 -54.68 -55.74
C LEU A 280 -70.92 -55.69 -54.93
N ILE A 281 -71.49 -56.19 -53.84
CA ILE A 281 -70.85 -57.24 -52.99
C ILE A 281 -70.75 -58.56 -53.80
N GLU A 282 -71.77 -58.85 -54.58
CA GLU A 282 -71.78 -60.06 -55.41
C GLU A 282 -70.81 -59.97 -56.59
N LYS A 283 -70.65 -58.80 -57.18
CA LYS A 283 -69.65 -58.54 -58.24
C LYS A 283 -68.20 -58.65 -57.64
N GLU A 284 -67.89 -58.04 -56.48
CA GLU A 284 -66.58 -58.17 -55.84
C GLU A 284 -66.23 -59.57 -55.36
N LYS A 285 -67.28 -60.34 -54.97
CA LYS A 285 -67.08 -61.77 -54.68
C LYS A 285 -66.65 -62.54 -55.89
N ILE A 286 -67.24 -62.22 -57.06
CA ILE A 286 -66.93 -62.82 -58.36
C ILE A 286 -65.51 -62.35 -58.82
N ASP A 287 -65.17 -61.09 -58.69
CA ASP A 287 -63.89 -60.51 -59.15
C ASP A 287 -62.71 -61.02 -58.30
N LYS A 288 -62.91 -61.31 -57.04
CA LYS A 288 -61.91 -61.88 -56.13
C LYS A 288 -61.94 -63.42 -56.05
N TRP A 289 -62.85 -64.07 -56.77
CA TRP A 289 -62.93 -65.52 -56.75
C TRP A 289 -61.81 -66.13 -57.62
N ASN A 290 -60.97 -66.93 -56.96
CA ASN A 290 -59.82 -67.59 -57.53
C ASN A 290 -60.23 -68.85 -58.37
N GLY A 291 -61.51 -69.07 -58.59
CA GLY A 291 -62.01 -70.18 -59.39
C GLY A 291 -62.12 -71.54 -58.67
N SER A 292 -61.80 -71.61 -57.41
CA SER A 292 -61.93 -72.80 -56.61
C SER A 292 -63.24 -72.80 -55.83
N VAL A 293 -64.06 -73.86 -56.03
CA VAL A 293 -65.27 -74.06 -55.21
C VAL A 293 -64.88 -74.42 -53.81
N PRO A 294 -65.32 -73.68 -52.75
CA PRO A 294 -65.04 -74.13 -51.41
C PRO A 294 -65.78 -75.46 -51.17
N VAL A 295 -65.02 -76.45 -50.96
CA VAL A 295 -65.56 -77.77 -50.54
C VAL A 295 -65.98 -77.59 -49.10
N VAL A 296 -67.23 -77.32 -48.86
CA VAL A 296 -67.81 -77.37 -47.52
C VAL A 296 -68.37 -78.82 -47.38
N ASP A 297 -67.59 -79.68 -46.82
CA ASP A 297 -68.03 -80.98 -46.32
C ASP A 297 -68.87 -80.75 -45.06
N GLY A 298 -70.18 -80.94 -45.17
CA GLY A 298 -71.17 -80.63 -44.20
C GLY A 298 -71.18 -81.65 -43.04
N SER A 299 -70.24 -81.59 -42.18
CA SER A 299 -70.38 -82.00 -40.78
C SER A 299 -69.03 -81.86 -39.99
N SER A 300 -68.71 -80.72 -39.52
CA SER A 300 -67.99 -80.52 -38.29
C SER A 300 -67.97 -79.05 -37.89
N THR A 301 -68.37 -78.75 -36.71
CA THR A 301 -68.21 -77.51 -36.07
C THR A 301 -66.77 -77.11 -36.08
N PRO A 302 -66.40 -75.89 -36.43
CA PRO A 302 -64.99 -75.45 -36.34
C PRO A 302 -64.58 -75.37 -34.86
N ILE A 303 -63.70 -76.25 -34.44
CA ILE A 303 -63.05 -76.20 -33.22
C ILE A 303 -61.95 -75.12 -33.38
N ILE A 304 -62.17 -73.96 -32.84
CA ILE A 304 -61.13 -72.93 -32.72
C ILE A 304 -60.21 -73.45 -31.61
N ASN A 305 -59.00 -73.86 -31.95
CA ASN A 305 -57.98 -74.29 -31.00
C ASN A 305 -57.44 -73.05 -30.32
N MET A 306 -57.76 -72.92 -29.02
CA MET A 306 -57.37 -71.76 -28.15
C MET A 306 -55.90 -71.74 -27.81
N ASN A 307 -55.08 -72.66 -28.32
CA ASN A 307 -53.63 -72.72 -28.03
C ASN A 307 -52.74 -71.89 -28.94
N ASP A 308 -53.30 -71.27 -30.01
CA ASP A 308 -52.51 -70.41 -30.92
C ASP A 308 -52.50 -68.91 -30.52
N LEU A 309 -53.14 -68.56 -29.42
CA LEU A 309 -53.21 -67.18 -28.90
C LEU A 309 -52.20 -66.88 -27.77
N THR A 310 -51.37 -67.84 -27.38
CA THR A 310 -50.29 -67.63 -26.40
C THR A 310 -48.92 -67.88 -27.04
N GLY A 311 -48.61 -67.09 -28.03
CA GLY A 311 -47.28 -66.92 -28.58
C GLY A 311 -46.52 -65.86 -27.85
N GLN A 312 -45.72 -66.27 -26.89
CA GLN A 312 -44.41 -65.80 -26.42
C GLN A 312 -44.22 -64.29 -26.30
N ALA A 313 -44.17 -63.88 -25.04
CA ALA A 313 -43.28 -62.81 -24.58
C ALA A 313 -41.90 -63.44 -24.28
N GLU A 314 -40.87 -62.99 -24.93
CA GLU A 314 -39.52 -62.82 -24.42
C GLU A 314 -39.05 -61.39 -24.72
#